data_eb648b9431d26e374c9c53574853650b
#
_entry.id   eb648b9431d26e374c9c53574853650b
#
_cell.length_a   1.000
_cell.length_b   1.000
_cell.length_c   1.000
_cell.angle_alpha   90.00
_cell.angle_beta   90.00
_cell.angle_gamma   90.00
#
_symmetry.space_group_name_H-M   'P 1'
#
loop_
_entity.id
_entity.type
_entity.pdbx_description
1 polymer ?
#
loop_
_entity_poly.entity_id
_entity_poly.type
_entity_poly.pdbx_seq_one_letter_code
_entity_poly.pdbx_strand_id
1 'polypeptide(L)'
;DEFNRGLGLDFEPLPEPEPGEPDGYRPPNLVRDTGFVPMLGKGSAKGQEADLWPGAFTANVLRALTLVPDALRDWKMLAGAQYLSMEDMGNFVGKDDRAIDRAQMEIVAGRVSSYNECFY
;
A
#
# COMPACT_ATOMS: atom_id res chain seq x y z
N ASP A 1 0.52 -17.99 -0.96
CA ASP A 1 0.10 -19.38 -1.21
C ASP A 1 0.11 -19.74 -2.69
N GLU A 2 -0.56 -19.00 -3.57
CA GLU A 2 -0.54 -19.24 -5.00
C GLU A 2 0.89 -19.16 -5.57
N PHE A 3 1.69 -18.23 -5.07
CA PHE A 3 3.09 -18.10 -5.46
C PHE A 3 3.90 -19.32 -5.06
N ASN A 4 3.80 -19.79 -3.83
CA ASN A 4 4.47 -21.00 -3.35
C ASN A 4 3.97 -22.24 -4.09
N ARG A 5 2.66 -22.33 -4.35
CA ARG A 5 2.08 -23.41 -5.13
C ARG A 5 2.64 -23.44 -6.56
N GLY A 6 2.76 -22.29 -7.20
CA GLY A 6 3.34 -22.15 -8.53
C GLY A 6 4.82 -22.55 -8.61
N LEU A 7 5.56 -22.41 -7.49
CA LEU A 7 6.95 -22.81 -7.36
C LEU A 7 7.12 -24.25 -6.86
N GLY A 8 6.04 -24.97 -6.55
CA GLY A 8 6.10 -26.31 -5.96
C GLY A 8 6.65 -26.32 -4.54
N LEU A 9 6.54 -25.20 -3.81
CA LEU A 9 6.99 -25.07 -2.44
C LEU A 9 5.85 -25.39 -1.46
N ASP A 10 6.21 -25.91 -0.31
CA ASP A 10 5.27 -26.06 0.80
C ASP A 10 4.74 -24.69 1.23
N PHE A 11 3.50 -24.65 1.63
CA PHE A 11 2.88 -23.44 2.17
C PHE A 11 2.10 -23.75 3.44
N GLU A 12 2.13 -22.83 4.37
CA GLU A 12 1.25 -22.89 5.52
C GLU A 12 -0.17 -22.46 5.10
N PRO A 13 -1.21 -23.19 5.52
CA PRO A 13 -2.57 -22.72 5.28
C PRO A 13 -2.79 -21.36 5.95
N LEU A 14 -3.62 -20.52 5.34
CA LEU A 14 -4.01 -19.28 5.98
C LEU A 14 -4.67 -19.58 7.33
N PRO A 15 -4.41 -18.77 8.36
CA PRO A 15 -5.10 -18.92 9.62
C PRO A 15 -6.61 -18.79 9.42
N GLU A 16 -7.37 -19.49 10.23
CA GLU A 16 -8.83 -19.33 10.24
C GLU A 16 -9.16 -17.85 10.55
N PRO A 17 -10.15 -17.27 9.86
CA PRO A 17 -10.57 -15.90 10.13
C PRO A 17 -11.05 -15.77 11.58
N GLU A 18 -10.65 -14.72 12.25
CA GLU A 18 -11.21 -14.41 13.56
C GLU A 18 -12.71 -14.14 13.43
N PRO A 19 -13.56 -14.76 14.27
CA PRO A 19 -14.98 -14.49 14.25
C PRO A 19 -15.28 -13.08 14.75
N GLY A 20 -16.14 -12.38 14.05
CA GLY A 20 -16.54 -11.03 14.42
C GLY A 20 -16.83 -10.16 13.21
N GLU A 21 -17.41 -9.02 13.46
CA GLU A 21 -17.59 -8.02 12.42
C GLU A 21 -16.29 -7.20 12.26
N PRO A 22 -15.93 -6.79 11.03
CA PRO A 22 -14.80 -5.91 10.80
C PRO A 22 -14.97 -4.60 11.58
N ASP A 23 -13.86 -4.01 12.02
CA ASP A 23 -13.87 -2.71 12.65
C ASP A 23 -14.63 -1.69 11.78
N GLY A 24 -15.67 -1.14 12.35
CA GLY A 24 -16.50 -0.11 11.71
C GLY A 24 -15.91 1.29 11.73
N TYR A 25 -14.73 1.49 12.35
CA TYR A 25 -14.11 2.81 12.42
C TYR A 25 -13.90 3.40 11.03
N ARG A 26 -14.22 4.66 10.90
CA ARG A 26 -13.93 5.46 9.71
C ARG A 26 -13.33 6.79 10.15
N PRO A 27 -12.18 7.19 9.60
CA PRO A 27 -11.55 8.45 9.98
C PRO A 27 -12.44 9.65 9.63
N PRO A 28 -12.35 10.72 10.41
CA PRO A 28 -12.98 11.99 10.04
C PRO A 28 -12.31 12.60 8.81
N ASN A 29 -12.96 13.56 8.17
CA ASN A 29 -12.42 14.32 7.02
C ASN A 29 -12.13 13.48 5.77
N LEU A 30 -12.91 12.46 5.54
CA LEU A 30 -12.91 11.75 4.27
C LEU A 30 -13.45 12.64 3.16
N VAL A 31 -12.81 12.59 2.01
CA VAL A 31 -13.19 13.31 0.80
C VAL A 31 -13.34 12.35 -0.38
N ARG A 32 -14.09 12.75 -1.39
CA ARG A 32 -14.22 12.06 -2.69
C ARG A 32 -13.70 12.96 -3.80
N ASP A 33 -12.40 13.27 -3.73
CA ASP A 33 -11.73 14.17 -4.68
C ASP A 33 -11.01 13.41 -5.80
N THR A 34 -10.73 12.14 -5.62
CA THR A 34 -10.00 11.33 -6.57
C THR A 34 -10.38 9.85 -6.39
N GLY A 35 -10.61 9.15 -7.49
CA GLY A 35 -10.93 7.71 -7.48
C GLY A 35 -12.35 7.39 -7.02
N PHE A 36 -12.57 6.14 -6.60
CA PHE A 36 -13.91 5.57 -6.41
C PHE A 36 -14.34 5.47 -4.95
N VAL A 37 -13.40 5.49 -4.02
CA VAL A 37 -13.66 5.35 -2.59
C VAL A 37 -13.39 6.65 -1.84
N PRO A 38 -14.12 6.92 -0.74
CA PRO A 38 -13.75 8.01 0.16
C PRO A 38 -12.36 7.76 0.74
N MET A 39 -11.56 8.79 0.86
CA MET A 39 -10.22 8.73 1.39
C MET A 39 -9.88 9.97 2.20
N LEU A 40 -8.89 9.91 3.08
CA LEU A 40 -8.42 11.08 3.81
C LEU A 40 -7.98 12.19 2.85
N GLY A 41 -8.41 13.40 3.12
CA GLY A 41 -7.97 14.59 2.39
C GLY A 41 -6.45 14.80 2.54
N LYS A 42 -5.84 15.48 1.57
CA LYS A 42 -4.45 15.92 1.67
C LYS A 42 -4.29 16.79 2.93
N GLY A 43 -3.29 16.52 3.75
CA GLY A 43 -3.08 17.21 5.02
C GLY A 43 -4.06 16.83 6.15
N SER A 44 -4.92 15.84 5.97
CA SER A 44 -5.89 15.39 6.98
C SER A 44 -5.42 14.22 7.87
N ALA A 45 -4.21 13.70 7.65
CA ALA A 45 -3.62 12.68 8.53
C ALA A 45 -3.19 13.33 9.85
N LYS A 46 -4.12 13.35 10.81
CA LYS A 46 -3.96 14.01 12.13
C LYS A 46 -4.63 13.15 13.20
N GLY A 47 -4.26 13.38 14.46
CA GLY A 47 -4.84 12.62 15.58
C GLY A 47 -4.45 11.14 15.48
N GLN A 48 -5.42 10.26 15.38
CA GLN A 48 -5.21 8.80 15.26
C GLN A 48 -4.58 8.40 13.93
N GLU A 49 -4.69 9.24 12.90
CA GLU A 49 -4.15 9.00 11.56
C GLU A 49 -2.81 9.71 11.31
N ALA A 50 -2.22 10.36 12.33
CA ALA A 50 -1.00 11.16 12.17
C ALA A 50 0.23 10.34 11.72
N ASP A 51 0.21 9.04 11.96
CA ASP A 51 1.25 8.09 11.58
C ASP A 51 1.17 7.61 10.14
N LEU A 52 0.04 7.86 9.46
CA LEU A 52 -0.20 7.33 8.12
C LEU A 52 0.78 7.89 7.09
N TRP A 53 1.17 9.15 7.19
CA TRP A 53 2.27 9.74 6.43
C TRP A 53 2.77 11.03 7.08
N PRO A 54 4.05 11.36 6.89
CA PRO A 54 4.58 12.63 7.36
C PRO A 54 4.14 13.80 6.46
N GLY A 55 3.85 14.95 7.06
CA GLY A 55 3.57 16.17 6.34
C GLY A 55 2.19 16.22 5.65
N ALA A 56 2.08 17.10 4.66
CA ALA A 56 0.81 17.42 4.04
C ALA A 56 0.50 16.64 2.76
N PHE A 57 1.45 15.88 2.25
CA PHE A 57 1.34 15.21 0.95
C PHE A 57 1.60 13.71 1.03
N THR A 58 0.80 12.96 0.30
CA THR A 58 1.07 11.55 -0.01
C THR A 58 0.43 11.19 -1.37
N ALA A 59 0.85 10.07 -1.93
CA ALA A 59 0.31 9.57 -3.19
C ALA A 59 -1.15 9.12 -3.05
N ASN A 60 -1.94 9.28 -4.10
CA ASN A 60 -3.34 8.89 -4.09
C ASN A 60 -3.55 7.39 -3.84
N VAL A 61 -2.63 6.54 -4.32
CA VAL A 61 -2.68 5.10 -4.08
C VAL A 61 -2.62 4.75 -2.58
N LEU A 62 -1.88 5.52 -1.78
CA LEU A 62 -1.86 5.37 -0.32
C LEU A 62 -3.14 5.91 0.31
N ARG A 63 -3.61 7.06 -0.15
CA ARG A 63 -4.87 7.64 0.32
C ARG A 63 -6.05 6.69 0.09
N ALA A 64 -6.06 5.94 -0.99
CA ALA A 64 -7.13 5.02 -1.34
C ALA A 64 -7.39 3.93 -0.28
N LEU A 65 -6.39 3.60 0.53
CA LEU A 65 -6.50 2.63 1.63
C LEU A 65 -7.03 3.23 2.92
N THR A 66 -7.11 4.56 3.04
CA THR A 66 -7.38 5.25 4.30
C THR A 66 -8.82 5.20 4.78
N LEU A 67 -9.75 4.63 4.01
CA LEU A 67 -11.09 4.33 4.50
C LEU A 67 -11.03 3.33 5.68
N VAL A 68 -10.01 2.47 5.68
CA VAL A 68 -9.64 1.57 6.77
C VAL A 68 -8.17 1.84 7.09
N PRO A 69 -7.83 2.71 8.05
CA PRO A 69 -6.46 3.15 8.30
C PRO A 69 -5.47 2.01 8.56
N ASP A 70 -5.91 0.96 9.25
CA ASP A 70 -5.06 -0.21 9.51
C ASP A 70 -4.65 -0.94 8.23
N ALA A 71 -5.50 -0.97 7.22
CA ALA A 71 -5.11 -1.53 5.92
C ALA A 71 -3.92 -0.78 5.29
N LEU A 72 -3.81 0.53 5.51
CA LEU A 72 -2.64 1.28 5.08
C LEU A 72 -1.40 0.99 5.94
N ARG A 73 -1.57 0.79 7.25
CA ARG A 73 -0.47 0.40 8.14
C ARG A 73 0.12 -0.95 7.73
N ASP A 74 -0.74 -1.92 7.54
CA ASP A 74 -0.36 -3.26 7.09
C ASP A 74 0.30 -3.24 5.71
N TRP A 75 -0.28 -2.47 4.78
CA TRP A 75 0.30 -2.30 3.45
C TRP A 75 1.70 -1.68 3.51
N LYS A 76 1.94 -0.68 4.35
CA LYS A 76 3.26 -0.05 4.51
C LYS A 76 4.30 -1.05 5.01
N MET A 77 3.93 -1.87 5.98
CA MET A 77 4.80 -2.93 6.50
C MET A 77 5.12 -3.96 5.41
N LEU A 78 4.12 -4.41 4.70
CA LEU A 78 4.28 -5.38 3.61
C LEU A 78 5.08 -4.81 2.43
N ALA A 79 4.79 -3.59 2.01
CA ALA A 79 5.50 -2.93 0.93
C ALA A 79 6.97 -2.68 1.28
N GLY A 80 7.27 -2.33 2.53
CA GLY A 80 8.64 -2.18 3.02
C GLY A 80 9.44 -3.48 2.92
N ALA A 81 8.81 -4.62 3.20
CA ALA A 81 9.45 -5.92 3.13
C ALA A 81 9.57 -6.49 1.70
N GLN A 82 8.60 -6.22 0.83
CA GLN A 82 8.50 -6.89 -0.46
C GLN A 82 8.77 -6.00 -1.67
N TYR A 83 8.62 -4.69 -1.53
CA TYR A 83 8.80 -3.75 -2.63
C TYR A 83 9.86 -2.70 -2.32
N LEU A 84 9.50 -1.66 -1.58
CA LEU A 84 10.40 -0.57 -1.20
C LEU A 84 10.00 -0.03 0.18
N SER A 85 11.00 0.26 0.99
CA SER A 85 10.77 1.01 2.21
C SER A 85 10.28 2.44 1.89
N MET A 86 9.60 3.06 2.83
CA MET A 86 9.18 4.47 2.67
C MET A 86 10.39 5.41 2.54
N GLU A 87 11.53 5.00 3.11
CA GLU A 87 12.80 5.72 3.06
C GLU A 87 13.41 5.67 1.65
N ASP A 88 13.35 4.50 1.01
CA ASP A 88 13.88 4.25 -0.33
C ASP A 88 12.95 4.75 -1.43
N MET A 89 11.69 5.01 -1.13
CA MET A 89 10.69 5.44 -2.12
C MET A 89 11.12 6.70 -2.88
N GLY A 90 11.83 7.61 -2.23
CA GLY A 90 12.40 8.83 -2.83
C GLY A 90 13.77 8.66 -3.49
N ASN A 91 14.40 7.50 -3.35
CA ASN A 91 15.76 7.26 -3.85
C ASN A 91 15.73 6.60 -5.23
N PHE A 92 15.81 7.39 -6.29
CA PHE A 92 15.77 6.91 -7.68
C PHE A 92 17.14 6.49 -8.23
N VAL A 93 18.22 6.78 -7.51
CA VAL A 93 19.60 6.54 -7.98
C VAL A 93 20.40 5.62 -7.05
N GLY A 94 19.82 5.17 -5.96
CA GLY A 94 20.45 4.24 -5.03
C GLY A 94 20.75 2.89 -5.66
N LYS A 95 21.87 2.27 -5.26
CA LYS A 95 22.12 0.87 -5.60
C LYS A 95 21.26 -0.01 -4.70
N ASP A 96 20.62 -0.96 -5.31
CA ASP A 96 19.86 -2.02 -4.66
C ASP A 96 20.59 -3.35 -4.96
N ASP A 97 20.60 -4.27 -4.03
CA ASP A 97 21.19 -5.61 -4.20
C ASP A 97 20.30 -6.54 -5.05
N ARG A 98 19.22 -6.02 -5.61
CA ARG A 98 18.30 -6.77 -6.45
C ARG A 98 18.87 -7.02 -7.84
N ALA A 99 18.36 -8.06 -8.49
CA ALA A 99 18.74 -8.39 -9.87
C ALA A 99 18.27 -7.36 -10.92
N ILE A 100 17.31 -6.50 -10.56
CA ILE A 100 16.79 -5.42 -11.40
C ILE A 100 17.01 -4.07 -10.72
N ASP A 101 17.29 -3.05 -11.50
CA ASP A 101 17.45 -1.69 -11.01
C ASP A 101 16.11 -0.98 -10.73
N ARG A 102 16.18 0.19 -10.11
CA ARG A 102 14.98 0.96 -9.77
C ARG A 102 14.12 1.32 -10.99
N ALA A 103 14.73 1.68 -12.11
CA ALA A 103 13.98 2.04 -13.32
C ALA A 103 13.22 0.83 -13.87
N GLN A 104 13.85 -0.33 -13.85
CA GLN A 104 13.21 -1.59 -14.25
C GLN A 104 12.06 -1.96 -13.31
N MET A 105 12.22 -1.78 -12.01
CA MET A 105 11.13 -1.98 -11.02
C MET A 105 9.94 -1.07 -11.32
N GLU A 106 10.17 0.20 -11.59
CA GLU A 106 9.10 1.15 -11.89
C GLU A 106 8.40 0.85 -13.23
N ILE A 107 9.13 0.36 -14.23
CA ILE A 107 8.54 -0.11 -15.47
C ILE A 107 7.61 -1.30 -15.24
N VAL A 108 8.04 -2.26 -14.41
CA VAL A 108 7.20 -3.41 -14.04
C VAL A 108 5.96 -2.95 -13.27
N ALA A 109 6.14 -2.10 -12.26
CA ALA A 109 5.03 -1.57 -11.46
C ALA A 109 4.03 -0.78 -12.34
N GLY A 110 4.53 0.08 -13.21
CA GLY A 110 3.70 0.83 -14.15
C GLY A 110 2.97 -0.07 -15.14
N ARG A 111 3.63 -1.13 -15.60
CA ARG A 111 2.99 -2.11 -16.49
C ARG A 111 1.87 -2.89 -15.80
N VAL A 112 2.09 -3.32 -14.57
CA VAL A 112 1.06 -3.99 -13.76
C VAL A 112 -0.13 -3.05 -13.52
N SER A 113 0.13 -1.81 -13.15
CA SER A 113 -0.93 -0.81 -12.96
C SER A 113 -1.73 -0.56 -14.24
N SER A 114 -1.05 -0.43 -15.38
CA SER A 114 -1.69 -0.25 -16.70
C SER A 114 -2.53 -1.47 -17.11
N TYR A 115 -2.01 -2.68 -16.86
CA TYR A 115 -2.72 -3.91 -17.17
C TYR A 115 -4.00 -4.08 -16.32
N ASN A 116 -3.96 -3.64 -15.08
CA ASN A 116 -5.10 -3.68 -14.16
C ASN A 116 -6.00 -2.43 -14.27
N GLU A 117 -5.79 -1.57 -15.25
CA GLU A 117 -6.57 -0.33 -15.43
C GLU A 117 -6.63 0.51 -14.14
N CYS A 118 -5.53 0.58 -13.39
CA CYS A 118 -5.45 1.28 -12.12
C CYS A 118 -5.70 2.78 -12.33
N PHE A 119 -6.72 3.30 -11.65
CA PHE A 119 -7.08 4.72 -11.72
C PHE A 119 -6.15 5.61 -10.88
N TYR A 120 -5.62 5.11 -9.78
CA TYR A 120 -4.78 5.86 -8.85
C TYR A 120 -3.34 5.95 -9.33
#